data_1d19475753a148a0e9822bc32a339126
#
_entry.id   1d19475753a148a0e9822bc32a339126
#
_cell.length_a   1.000
_cell.length_b   1.000
_cell.length_c   1.000
_cell.angle_alpha   90.00
_cell.angle_beta   90.00
_cell.angle_gamma   90.00
#
_symmetry.space_group_name_H-M   'P 1'
#
loop_
_entity.id
_entity.type
_entity.pdbx_description
1 polymer ?
#
loop_
_entity_poly.entity_id
_entity_poly.type
_entity_poly.pdbx_seq_one_letter_code
_entity_poly.pdbx_strand_id
1 'polypeptide(L)'
;MLCKRSGGGLLKSFLKMLLVAGAFAVSLAAFQDDALADTQLASWYGPGLEGNLTASGDVFEPYSEYTAASPYLPFGTELLVSYGEASVVVTVTDRGPYTGGRELDLSAAAAEDIGLTYSGVDYVDVEVLD
;
A
#
# COMPACT_ATOMS: atom_id res chain seq x y z
N MET A 1 22.51 12.01 -53.28
CA MET A 1 22.13 10.59 -53.33
C MET A 1 22.41 9.83 -52.06
N LEU A 2 23.44 10.14 -51.34
CA LEU A 2 23.78 9.46 -50.08
C LEU A 2 22.84 9.79 -48.91
N CYS A 3 22.20 10.96 -48.91
CA CYS A 3 21.27 11.36 -47.85
C CYS A 3 19.94 10.59 -47.85
N LYS A 4 19.54 10.00 -48.95
CA LYS A 4 18.31 9.22 -49.05
C LYS A 4 18.41 7.81 -48.40
N ARG A 5 19.62 7.31 -48.24
CA ARG A 5 19.83 5.97 -47.68
C ARG A 5 19.89 5.98 -46.12
N SER A 6 20.27 7.09 -45.54
CA SER A 6 20.36 7.20 -44.09
C SER A 6 18.98 7.37 -43.43
N GLY A 7 18.02 8.00 -44.15
CA GLY A 7 16.68 8.19 -43.62
C GLY A 7 15.88 6.90 -43.44
N GLY A 8 16.09 5.93 -44.33
CA GLY A 8 15.38 4.65 -44.23
C GLY A 8 15.86 3.76 -43.11
N GLY A 9 17.11 3.87 -42.74
CA GLY A 9 17.67 3.12 -41.64
C GLY A 9 17.21 3.64 -40.28
N LEU A 10 17.11 4.95 -40.14
CA LEU A 10 16.60 5.61 -38.95
C LEU A 10 15.12 5.29 -38.70
N LEU A 11 14.31 5.29 -39.76
CA LEU A 11 12.89 4.98 -39.67
C LEU A 11 12.64 3.54 -39.20
N LYS A 12 13.42 2.60 -39.71
CA LYS A 12 13.31 1.19 -39.31
C LYS A 12 13.71 0.97 -37.86
N SER A 13 14.72 1.67 -37.39
CA SER A 13 15.14 1.61 -35.99
C SER A 13 14.08 2.21 -35.06
N PHE A 14 13.44 3.27 -35.49
CA PHE A 14 12.37 3.92 -34.72
C PHE A 14 11.14 3.02 -34.56
N LEU A 15 10.76 2.34 -35.61
CA LEU A 15 9.66 1.39 -35.61
C LEU A 15 9.93 0.19 -34.67
N LYS A 16 11.16 -0.30 -34.66
CA LYS A 16 11.55 -1.37 -33.76
C LYS A 16 11.49 -0.96 -32.30
N MET A 17 11.89 0.26 -31.97
CA MET A 17 11.81 0.78 -30.62
C MET A 17 10.37 0.94 -30.13
N LEU A 18 9.48 1.41 -31.00
CA LEU A 18 8.07 1.54 -30.67
C LEU A 18 7.39 0.20 -30.38
N LEU A 19 7.73 -0.84 -31.12
CA LEU A 19 7.20 -2.18 -30.90
C LEU A 19 7.67 -2.78 -29.57
N VAL A 20 8.93 -2.58 -29.22
CA VAL A 20 9.48 -3.05 -27.94
C VAL A 20 8.83 -2.30 -26.77
N ALA A 21 8.66 -1.00 -26.89
CA ALA A 21 7.99 -0.21 -25.84
C ALA A 21 6.53 -0.63 -25.65
N GLY A 22 5.82 -0.94 -26.73
CA GLY A 22 4.45 -1.42 -26.68
C GLY A 22 4.33 -2.78 -25.98
N ALA A 23 5.22 -3.72 -26.30
CA ALA A 23 5.24 -5.03 -25.67
C ALA A 23 5.56 -4.94 -24.17
N PHE A 24 6.47 -4.06 -23.79
CA PHE A 24 6.82 -3.83 -22.39
C PHE A 24 5.65 -3.23 -21.61
N ALA A 25 4.92 -2.28 -22.17
CA ALA A 25 3.75 -1.68 -21.53
C ALA A 25 2.64 -2.70 -21.28
N VAL A 26 2.41 -3.63 -22.22
CA VAL A 26 1.43 -4.71 -22.06
C VAL A 26 1.84 -5.67 -20.94
N SER A 27 3.13 -5.99 -20.82
CA SER A 27 3.62 -6.84 -19.73
C SER A 27 3.44 -6.19 -18.37
N LEU A 28 3.69 -4.90 -18.24
CA LEU A 28 3.46 -4.15 -17.00
C LEU A 28 1.98 -4.11 -16.61
N ALA A 29 1.08 -3.92 -17.57
CA ALA A 29 -0.34 -3.92 -17.32
C ALA A 29 -0.83 -5.28 -16.82
N ALA A 30 -0.31 -6.38 -17.36
CA ALA A 30 -0.64 -7.73 -16.91
C ALA A 30 -0.16 -7.99 -15.47
N PHE A 31 0.98 -7.45 -15.08
CA PHE A 31 1.48 -7.54 -13.70
C PHE A 31 0.65 -6.75 -12.71
N GLN A 32 0.06 -5.64 -13.13
CA GLN A 32 -0.77 -4.82 -12.25
C GLN A 32 -2.13 -5.45 -11.95
N ASP A 33 -2.62 -6.33 -12.81
CA ASP A 33 -3.85 -7.07 -12.58
C ASP A 33 -3.73 -8.11 -11.46
N ASP A 34 -2.51 -8.48 -11.10
CA ASP A 34 -2.22 -9.38 -9.99
C ASP A 34 -2.07 -8.66 -8.64
N ALA A 35 -2.39 -7.38 -8.58
CA ALA A 35 -2.32 -6.63 -7.34
C ALA A 35 -3.24 -7.25 -6.30
N LEU A 36 -2.64 -7.82 -5.25
CA LEU A 36 -3.31 -8.46 -4.13
C LEU A 36 -3.88 -7.44 -3.13
N ALA A 37 -4.04 -6.19 -3.55
CA ALA A 37 -4.60 -5.15 -2.73
C ALA A 37 -6.09 -5.42 -2.50
N ASP A 38 -6.48 -5.38 -1.23
CA ASP A 38 -7.84 -5.54 -0.78
C ASP A 38 -8.33 -4.22 -0.17
N THR A 39 -9.56 -3.83 -0.49
CA THR A 39 -10.15 -2.63 0.09
C THR A 39 -10.76 -2.96 1.44
N GLN A 40 -10.29 -2.31 2.49
CA GLN A 40 -10.71 -2.56 3.86
C GLN A 40 -11.19 -1.26 4.52
N LEU A 41 -12.19 -1.38 5.36
CA LEU A 41 -12.63 -0.27 6.20
C LEU A 41 -11.68 -0.15 7.38
N ALA A 42 -10.96 0.96 7.46
CA ALA A 42 -9.94 1.20 8.47
C ALA A 42 -10.33 2.36 9.38
N SER A 43 -9.88 2.25 10.62
CA SER A 43 -9.88 3.33 11.60
C SER A 43 -8.48 3.47 12.20
N TRP A 44 -8.34 4.30 13.20
CA TRP A 44 -7.06 4.43 13.91
C TRP A 44 -7.31 4.56 15.41
N TYR A 45 -6.32 4.12 16.18
CA TYR A 45 -6.41 4.18 17.64
C TYR A 45 -6.47 5.61 18.13
N GLY A 46 -7.47 5.90 18.95
CA GLY A 46 -7.57 7.18 19.64
C GLY A 46 -6.55 7.28 20.78
N PRO A 47 -6.42 8.48 21.37
CA PRO A 47 -5.53 8.70 22.51
C PRO A 47 -5.98 7.89 23.72
N GLY A 48 -5.03 7.57 24.61
CA GLY A 48 -5.27 6.90 25.88
C GLY A 48 -4.83 5.45 25.95
N LEU A 49 -4.29 4.90 24.87
CA LEU A 49 -3.79 3.52 24.83
C LEU A 49 -2.27 3.42 24.87
N GLU A 50 -1.58 4.55 24.92
CA GLU A 50 -0.13 4.61 24.94
C GLU A 50 0.44 3.86 26.14
N GLY A 51 1.49 3.08 25.92
CA GLY A 51 2.18 2.32 26.95
C GLY A 51 1.49 1.02 27.36
N ASN A 52 0.29 0.73 26.86
CA ASN A 52 -0.37 -0.56 27.10
C ASN A 52 0.29 -1.65 26.25
N LEU A 53 0.16 -2.89 26.70
CA LEU A 53 0.62 -4.03 25.92
C LEU A 53 -0.38 -4.34 24.80
N THR A 54 0.14 -4.59 23.62
CA THR A 54 -0.64 -5.12 22.50
C THR A 54 -0.84 -6.63 22.67
N ALA A 55 -1.70 -7.22 21.86
CA ALA A 55 -1.95 -8.66 21.89
C ALA A 55 -0.69 -9.49 21.56
N SER A 56 0.25 -8.91 20.79
CA SER A 56 1.54 -9.56 20.51
C SER A 56 2.52 -9.51 21.69
N GLY A 57 2.23 -8.73 22.73
CA GLY A 57 3.11 -8.54 23.88
C GLY A 57 4.02 -7.32 23.80
N ASP A 58 3.96 -6.56 22.70
CA ASP A 58 4.74 -5.34 22.54
C ASP A 58 4.10 -4.17 23.27
N VAL A 59 4.91 -3.20 23.67
CA VAL A 59 4.40 -1.92 24.22
C VAL A 59 3.86 -1.07 23.05
N PHE A 60 2.64 -0.57 23.21
CA PHE A 60 2.01 0.24 22.17
C PHE A 60 2.51 1.69 22.24
N GLU A 61 3.09 2.15 21.14
CA GLU A 61 3.60 3.51 20.96
C GLU A 61 2.97 4.15 19.71
N PRO A 62 1.71 4.62 19.81
CA PRO A 62 0.91 5.00 18.64
C PRO A 62 1.45 6.19 17.87
N TYR A 63 2.25 7.03 18.50
CA TYR A 63 2.75 8.27 17.88
C TYR A 63 4.12 8.11 17.23
N SER A 64 4.82 7.02 17.50
CA SER A 64 6.18 6.78 16.99
C SER A 64 6.31 5.50 16.18
N GLU A 65 5.39 4.57 16.32
CA GLU A 65 5.44 3.28 15.63
C GLU A 65 4.36 3.17 14.56
N TYR A 66 4.72 2.48 13.47
CA TYR A 66 3.84 2.19 12.35
C TYR A 66 3.29 0.78 12.51
N THR A 67 2.20 0.67 13.25
CA THR A 67 1.59 -0.62 13.58
C THR A 67 0.10 -0.62 13.27
N ALA A 68 -0.50 -1.82 13.26
CA ALA A 68 -1.92 -1.99 13.03
C ALA A 68 -2.46 -3.16 13.85
N ALA A 69 -3.76 -3.09 14.15
CA ALA A 69 -4.53 -4.22 14.63
C ALA A 69 -5.30 -4.84 13.45
N SER A 70 -5.35 -6.15 13.43
CA SER A 70 -6.15 -6.94 12.50
C SER A 70 -6.85 -8.06 13.23
N PRO A 71 -8.12 -8.38 12.88
CA PRO A 71 -8.84 -9.45 13.55
C PRO A 71 -8.26 -10.85 13.31
N TYR A 72 -7.56 -11.04 12.20
CA TYR A 72 -7.17 -12.39 11.74
C TYR A 72 -5.75 -12.53 11.18
N LEU A 73 -5.08 -11.44 10.80
CA LEU A 73 -3.74 -11.55 10.21
C LEU A 73 -2.70 -11.91 11.29
N PRO A 74 -1.72 -12.76 10.99
CA PRO A 74 -0.68 -13.12 11.96
C PRO A 74 0.11 -11.90 12.43
N PHE A 75 0.54 -11.93 13.69
CA PHE A 75 1.44 -10.91 14.23
C PHE A 75 2.76 -10.92 13.45
N GLY A 76 3.29 -9.75 13.16
CA GLY A 76 4.49 -9.58 12.35
C GLY A 76 4.22 -9.44 10.87
N THR A 77 2.98 -9.63 10.42
CA THR A 77 2.61 -9.39 9.01
C THR A 77 2.81 -7.92 8.69
N GLU A 78 3.50 -7.65 7.59
CA GLU A 78 3.66 -6.30 7.08
C GLU A 78 2.61 -6.01 6.01
N LEU A 79 2.01 -4.84 6.10
CA LEU A 79 0.97 -4.38 5.19
C LEU A 79 1.38 -3.05 4.56
N LEU A 80 1.20 -2.94 3.25
CA LEU A 80 1.22 -1.64 2.57
C LEU A 80 -0.21 -1.12 2.56
N VAL A 81 -0.43 -0.01 3.24
CA VAL A 81 -1.74 0.62 3.36
C VAL A 81 -1.72 1.91 2.55
N SER A 82 -2.64 2.03 1.61
CA SER A 82 -2.75 3.19 0.72
C SER A 82 -4.09 3.89 0.91
N TYR A 83 -4.03 5.22 1.00
CA TYR A 83 -5.20 6.06 1.10
C TYR A 83 -5.00 7.29 0.21
N GLY A 84 -5.81 7.38 -0.87
CA GLY A 84 -5.55 8.36 -1.91
C GLY A 84 -4.17 8.12 -2.55
N GLU A 85 -3.33 9.15 -2.56
CA GLU A 85 -1.97 9.07 -3.13
C GLU A 85 -0.91 8.74 -2.10
N ALA A 86 -1.28 8.64 -0.82
CA ALA A 86 -0.34 8.36 0.26
C ALA A 86 -0.37 6.89 0.62
N SER A 87 0.76 6.36 1.05
CA SER A 87 0.87 4.99 1.53
C SER A 87 1.86 4.89 2.69
N VAL A 88 1.68 3.86 3.49
CA VAL A 88 2.52 3.58 4.65
C VAL A 88 2.64 2.07 4.85
N VAL A 89 3.78 1.60 5.31
CA VAL A 89 3.97 0.20 5.72
C VAL A 89 3.74 0.09 7.21
N VAL A 90 2.87 -0.84 7.61
CA VAL A 90 2.58 -1.11 9.01
C VAL A 90 2.78 -2.58 9.33
N THR A 91 3.08 -2.87 10.60
CA THR A 91 3.22 -4.23 11.10
C THR A 91 2.03 -4.58 12.00
N VAL A 92 1.44 -5.74 11.78
CA VAL A 92 0.34 -6.23 12.62
C VAL A 92 0.88 -6.67 13.97
N THR A 93 0.43 -6.00 15.03
CA THR A 93 0.88 -6.27 16.41
C THR A 93 -0.27 -6.52 17.38
N ASP A 94 -1.51 -6.30 16.94
CA ASP A 94 -2.66 -6.36 17.83
C ASP A 94 -3.87 -7.00 17.17
N ARG A 95 -4.91 -7.25 17.96
CA ARG A 95 -6.16 -7.85 17.53
C ARG A 95 -7.30 -6.85 17.57
N GLY A 96 -8.23 -7.00 16.64
CA GLY A 96 -9.34 -6.10 16.39
C GLY A 96 -9.13 -5.33 15.10
N PRO A 97 -10.03 -4.41 14.77
CA PRO A 97 -11.29 -4.10 15.44
C PRO A 97 -12.36 -5.18 15.20
N TYR A 98 -13.37 -5.23 16.09
CA TYR A 98 -14.43 -6.25 15.98
C TYR A 98 -15.82 -5.64 15.80
N THR A 99 -15.91 -4.34 15.56
CA THR A 99 -17.17 -3.61 15.48
C THR A 99 -17.25 -2.74 14.22
N GLY A 100 -18.46 -2.48 13.77
CA GLY A 100 -18.75 -1.53 12.70
C GLY A 100 -18.26 -1.94 11.31
N GLY A 101 -17.98 -3.23 11.08
CA GLY A 101 -17.46 -3.70 9.80
C GLY A 101 -16.02 -3.29 9.52
N ARG A 102 -15.33 -2.74 10.50
CA ARG A 102 -13.92 -2.35 10.37
C ARG A 102 -13.03 -3.58 10.36
N GLU A 103 -12.00 -3.55 9.53
CA GLU A 103 -11.09 -4.67 9.34
C GLU A 103 -9.64 -4.34 9.68
N LEU A 104 -9.34 -3.07 9.90
CA LEU A 104 -8.00 -2.59 10.20
C LEU A 104 -8.07 -1.39 11.14
N ASP A 105 -7.15 -1.35 12.09
CA ASP A 105 -7.04 -0.21 13.01
C ASP A 105 -5.57 0.21 13.08
N LEU A 106 -5.28 1.41 12.57
CA LEU A 106 -3.91 1.90 12.41
C LEU A 106 -3.43 2.62 13.66
N SER A 107 -2.12 2.59 13.91
CA SER A 107 -1.52 3.51 14.87
C SER A 107 -1.73 4.96 14.42
N ALA A 108 -1.72 5.89 15.37
CA ALA A 108 -1.89 7.32 15.07
C ALA A 108 -0.83 7.82 14.08
N ALA A 109 0.43 7.40 14.24
CA ALA A 109 1.51 7.78 13.33
C ALA A 109 1.24 7.32 11.90
N ALA A 110 0.80 6.09 11.70
CA ALA A 110 0.48 5.55 10.39
C ALA A 110 -0.70 6.28 9.76
N ALA A 111 -1.77 6.48 10.52
CA ALA A 111 -2.96 7.19 10.05
C ALA A 111 -2.67 8.64 9.67
N GLU A 112 -1.83 9.31 10.43
CA GLU A 112 -1.42 10.68 10.13
C GLU A 112 -0.64 10.77 8.81
N ASP A 113 0.28 9.85 8.59
CA ASP A 113 1.11 9.83 7.38
C ASP A 113 0.30 9.70 6.09
N ILE A 114 -0.82 8.99 6.13
CA ILE A 114 -1.70 8.83 4.96
C ILE A 114 -2.90 9.77 4.96
N GLY A 115 -3.06 10.59 5.99
CA GLY A 115 -4.16 11.55 6.09
C GLY A 115 -5.49 10.96 6.55
N LEU A 116 -5.49 9.74 7.06
CA LEU A 116 -6.71 9.08 7.54
C LEU A 116 -7.29 9.73 8.80
N THR A 117 -6.46 10.44 9.57
CA THR A 117 -6.89 11.10 10.80
C THR A 117 -8.01 12.12 10.56
N TYR A 118 -8.06 12.74 9.39
CA TYR A 118 -9.10 13.69 9.04
C TYR A 118 -10.48 13.05 8.88
N SER A 119 -10.51 11.87 8.26
CA SER A 119 -11.76 11.11 8.07
C SER A 119 -12.12 10.29 9.30
N GLY A 120 -11.14 9.86 10.06
CA GLY A 120 -11.32 8.99 11.23
C GLY A 120 -11.54 7.54 10.86
N VAL A 121 -12.51 7.27 10.01
CA VAL A 121 -12.86 5.95 9.48
C VAL A 121 -13.13 6.09 7.99
N ASP A 122 -12.42 5.32 7.17
CA ASP A 122 -12.62 5.30 5.72
C ASP A 122 -12.03 4.03 5.12
N TYR A 123 -12.30 3.82 3.85
CA TYR A 123 -11.76 2.69 3.11
C TYR A 123 -10.32 2.97 2.67
N VAL A 124 -9.46 1.98 2.86
CA VAL A 124 -8.07 2.00 2.42
C VAL A 124 -7.78 0.75 1.59
N ASP A 125 -6.76 0.82 0.76
CA ASP A 125 -6.27 -0.35 0.03
C ASP A 125 -5.13 -0.99 0.84
N VAL A 126 -5.21 -2.30 1.03
CA VAL A 126 -4.27 -3.06 1.85
C VAL A 126 -3.64 -4.15 1.02
N GLU A 127 -2.33 -4.19 0.98
CA GLU A 127 -1.54 -5.23 0.35
C GLU A 127 -0.66 -5.90 1.39
N VAL A 128 -0.72 -7.23 1.46
CA VAL A 128 0.14 -8.01 2.36
C VAL A 128 1.52 -8.11 1.75
N LEU A 129 2.53 -7.67 2.49
CA LEU A 129 3.94 -7.79 2.12
C LEU A 129 4.54 -8.99 2.85
N ASP A 130 5.33 -9.76 2.13
CA ASP A 130 6.01 -10.92 2.72
C ASP A 130 7.41 -10.58 3.23
#